data_55e6c562a968406437c615879f86869e
#
_entry.id   55e6c562a968406437c615879f86869e
#
_cell.length_a   1.000
_cell.length_b   1.000
_cell.length_c   1.000
_cell.angle_alpha   90.00
_cell.angle_beta   90.00
_cell.angle_gamma   90.00
#
_symmetry.space_group_name_H-M   'P 1'
#
loop_
_entity.id
_entity.type
_entity.pdbx_description
1 polymer ?
#
loop_
_entity_poly.entity_id
_entity_poly.type
_entity_poly.pdbx_seq_one_letter_code
_entity_poly.pdbx_strand_id
1 'polypeptide(L)'
;MSKSGKNKKFFLGALGGVVLFFSLFIVCNWAWEKSSKNDSCMACHYHTDADMAWKQSMHYNSKSGVMTDCAACHLPPKGTLDYTKAKIATGMKDIWSYMTKNKEDIDWDSKGELEYAQKIVYNESCEACHVNI
;
A
#
# COMPACT_ATOMS: atom_id res chain seq x y z
N MET A 1 -24.99 -0.57 -49.34
CA MET A 1 -24.33 -0.03 -48.14
C MET A 1 -23.09 -0.87 -47.84
N SER A 2 -21.89 -0.26 -47.98
CA SER A 2 -20.61 -0.98 -48.06
C SER A 2 -20.23 -1.67 -46.72
N LYS A 3 -19.99 -2.99 -46.78
CA LYS A 3 -19.41 -3.81 -45.67
C LYS A 3 -18.07 -3.25 -45.16
N SER A 4 -17.31 -2.55 -46.02
CA SER A 4 -16.02 -1.94 -45.67
C SER A 4 -16.08 -0.87 -44.58
N GLY A 5 -17.11 -0.05 -44.55
CA GLY A 5 -17.24 1.01 -43.52
C GLY A 5 -17.57 0.50 -42.10
N LYS A 6 -18.28 -0.62 -42.01
CA LYS A 6 -18.58 -1.27 -40.73
C LYS A 6 -17.34 -1.87 -40.07
N ASN A 7 -16.49 -2.51 -40.86
CA ASN A 7 -15.25 -3.13 -40.39
C ASN A 7 -14.27 -2.07 -39.87
N LYS A 8 -14.12 -0.92 -40.59
CA LYS A 8 -13.24 0.17 -40.11
C LYS A 8 -13.70 0.73 -38.75
N LYS A 9 -15.01 0.94 -38.54
CA LYS A 9 -15.54 1.42 -37.26
C LYS A 9 -15.31 0.39 -36.15
N PHE A 10 -15.48 -0.89 -36.45
CA PHE A 10 -15.22 -1.97 -35.50
C PHE A 10 -13.73 -2.01 -35.08
N PHE A 11 -12.81 -1.95 -36.04
CA PHE A 11 -11.36 -1.95 -35.78
C PHE A 11 -10.93 -0.70 -34.98
N LEU A 12 -11.46 0.47 -35.30
CA LEU A 12 -11.20 1.69 -34.54
C LEU A 12 -11.70 1.59 -33.09
N GLY A 13 -12.91 1.03 -32.90
CA GLY A 13 -13.46 0.81 -31.58
C GLY A 13 -12.62 -0.21 -30.76
N ALA A 14 -12.22 -1.31 -31.39
CA ALA A 14 -11.38 -2.32 -30.78
C ALA A 14 -10.01 -1.74 -30.38
N LEU A 15 -9.37 -0.98 -31.27
CA LEU A 15 -8.10 -0.32 -30.99
C LEU A 15 -8.25 0.69 -29.84
N GLY A 16 -9.30 1.51 -29.85
CA GLY A 16 -9.61 2.44 -28.76
C GLY A 16 -9.82 1.73 -27.43
N GLY A 17 -10.53 0.60 -27.43
CA GLY A 17 -10.73 -0.24 -26.24
C GLY A 17 -9.42 -0.82 -25.70
N VAL A 18 -8.55 -1.30 -26.57
CA VAL A 18 -7.22 -1.80 -26.18
C VAL A 18 -6.37 -0.70 -25.58
N VAL A 19 -6.31 0.46 -26.22
CA VAL A 19 -5.55 1.61 -25.68
C VAL A 19 -6.07 2.04 -24.33
N LEU A 20 -7.40 2.15 -24.18
CA LEU A 20 -8.02 2.50 -22.90
C LEU A 20 -7.70 1.48 -21.80
N PHE A 21 -7.80 0.18 -22.13
CA PHE A 21 -7.47 -0.90 -21.19
C PHE A 21 -6.04 -0.81 -20.69
N PHE A 22 -5.07 -0.67 -21.59
CA PHE A 22 -3.67 -0.56 -21.20
C PHE A 22 -3.38 0.72 -20.41
N SER A 23 -4.01 1.84 -20.77
CA SER A 23 -3.86 3.09 -20.05
C SER A 23 -4.38 2.96 -18.61
N LEU A 24 -5.58 2.39 -18.43
CA LEU A 24 -6.14 2.13 -17.11
C LEU A 24 -5.28 1.14 -16.30
N PHE A 25 -4.79 0.09 -16.96
CA PHE A 25 -3.90 -0.89 -16.31
C PHE A 25 -2.63 -0.24 -15.79
N ILE A 26 -1.98 0.62 -16.58
CA ILE A 26 -0.77 1.36 -16.17
C ILE A 26 -1.07 2.28 -14.99
N VAL A 27 -2.16 3.05 -15.06
CA VAL A 27 -2.57 3.97 -13.99
C VAL A 27 -2.88 3.21 -12.70
N CYS A 28 -3.63 2.10 -12.78
CA CYS A 28 -3.94 1.27 -11.63
C CYS A 28 -2.68 0.67 -10.99
N ASN A 29 -1.76 0.14 -11.79
CA ASN A 29 -0.49 -0.37 -11.27
C ASN A 29 0.36 0.73 -10.61
N TRP A 30 0.46 1.88 -11.24
CA TRP A 30 1.17 3.02 -10.67
C TRP A 30 0.56 3.46 -9.33
N ALA A 31 -0.76 3.59 -9.27
CA ALA A 31 -1.47 3.95 -8.04
C ALA A 31 -1.30 2.89 -6.95
N TRP A 32 -1.32 1.61 -7.32
CA TRP A 32 -1.07 0.48 -6.43
C TRP A 32 0.33 0.53 -5.80
N GLU A 33 1.36 0.78 -6.62
CA GLU A 33 2.73 0.93 -6.13
C GLU A 33 2.89 2.19 -5.27
N LYS A 34 2.35 3.31 -5.74
CA LYS A 34 2.41 4.58 -5.00
C LYS A 34 1.75 4.50 -3.63
N SER A 35 0.60 3.80 -3.53
CA SER A 35 -0.12 3.60 -2.26
C SER A 35 0.63 2.72 -1.23
N SER A 36 1.74 2.10 -1.59
CA SER A 36 2.61 1.33 -0.68
C SER A 36 3.80 2.13 -0.16
N LYS A 37 3.94 3.38 -0.56
CA LYS A 37 5.04 4.25 -0.13
C LYS A 37 4.70 4.98 1.17
N ASN A 38 5.73 5.30 1.94
CA ASN A 38 5.60 5.98 3.24
C ASN A 38 4.78 7.26 3.15
N ASP A 39 5.00 8.08 2.11
CA ASP A 39 4.22 9.31 1.90
C ASP A 39 2.70 9.05 1.84
N SER A 40 2.30 7.94 1.21
CA SER A 40 0.88 7.58 1.12
C SER A 40 0.32 7.07 2.45
N CYS A 41 1.12 6.34 3.22
CA CYS A 41 0.75 5.91 4.56
C CYS A 41 0.59 7.12 5.49
N MET A 42 1.54 8.06 5.44
CA MET A 42 1.55 9.26 6.27
C MET A 42 0.47 10.28 5.88
N ALA A 43 -0.02 10.25 4.65
CA ALA A 43 -1.09 11.16 4.20
C ALA A 43 -2.43 10.91 4.91
N CYS A 44 -2.74 9.66 5.26
CA CYS A 44 -3.99 9.27 5.92
C CYS A 44 -3.81 9.01 7.42
N HIS A 45 -2.61 8.60 7.83
CA HIS A 45 -2.31 8.32 9.22
C HIS A 45 -1.70 9.55 9.89
N TYR A 46 -2.36 10.03 10.92
CA TYR A 46 -1.88 11.10 11.79
C TYR A 46 -0.77 10.62 12.74
N HIS A 47 0.06 9.69 12.28
CA HIS A 47 1.08 9.02 13.09
C HIS A 47 2.36 9.85 13.20
N THR A 48 2.31 11.04 13.75
CA THR A 48 3.53 11.81 14.03
C THR A 48 4.48 11.02 14.93
N ASP A 49 3.95 10.32 15.95
CA ASP A 49 4.76 9.56 16.92
C ASP A 49 5.35 8.30 16.28
N ALA A 50 4.56 7.59 15.46
CA ALA A 50 5.05 6.43 14.72
C ALA A 50 6.11 6.83 13.65
N ASP A 51 5.93 7.95 12.97
CA ASP A 51 6.91 8.49 12.02
C ASP A 51 8.21 8.87 12.74
N MET A 52 8.13 9.54 13.88
CA MET A 52 9.30 9.89 14.68
C MET A 52 10.02 8.65 15.21
N ALA A 53 9.29 7.68 15.75
CA ALA A 53 9.86 6.42 16.23
C ALA A 53 10.52 5.63 15.11
N TRP A 54 9.89 5.53 13.94
CA TRP A 54 10.48 4.88 12.77
C TRP A 54 11.75 5.59 12.30
N LYS A 55 11.76 6.92 12.21
CA LYS A 55 12.95 7.71 11.83
C LYS A 55 14.12 7.57 12.79
N GLN A 56 13.85 7.25 14.05
CA GLN A 56 14.88 6.97 15.06
C GLN A 56 15.31 5.50 15.08
N SER A 57 14.63 4.62 14.35
CA SER A 57 14.90 3.19 14.34
C SER A 57 16.07 2.81 13.42
N MET A 58 16.61 1.62 13.65
CA MET A 58 17.62 1.00 12.78
C MET A 58 17.09 0.71 11.37
N HIS A 59 15.76 0.65 11.18
CA HIS A 59 15.12 0.40 9.90
C HIS A 59 15.03 1.65 9.02
N TYR A 60 15.15 2.83 9.61
CA TYR A 60 15.29 4.07 8.86
C TYR A 60 16.78 4.39 8.58
N ASN A 61 17.61 4.30 9.62
CA ASN A 61 19.05 4.63 9.57
C ASN A 61 19.91 3.37 9.62
N SER A 62 19.70 2.43 8.69
CA SER A 62 20.52 1.23 8.66
C SER A 62 21.95 1.52 8.19
N LYS A 63 22.93 0.82 8.77
CA LYS A 63 24.33 0.90 8.33
C LYS A 63 24.54 0.47 6.87
N SER A 64 23.60 -0.29 6.32
CA SER A 64 23.60 -0.72 4.91
C SER A 64 23.06 0.34 3.95
N GLY A 65 22.53 1.44 4.45
CA GLY A 65 21.88 2.48 3.63
C GLY A 65 20.49 2.09 3.09
N VAL A 66 19.96 0.93 3.50
CA VAL A 66 18.62 0.49 3.11
C VAL A 66 17.61 1.03 4.10
N MET A 67 16.68 1.84 3.62
CA MET A 67 15.54 2.33 4.39
C MET A 67 14.36 1.40 4.18
N THR A 68 13.75 0.92 5.27
CA THR A 68 12.62 0.01 5.25
C THR A 68 11.31 0.80 5.22
N ASP A 69 10.47 0.58 4.20
CA ASP A 69 9.15 1.21 4.10
C ASP A 69 8.18 0.67 5.15
N CYS A 70 7.19 1.47 5.58
CA CYS A 70 6.14 1.07 6.52
C CYS A 70 5.44 -0.23 6.08
N ALA A 71 5.13 -0.34 4.79
CA ALA A 71 4.48 -1.51 4.19
C ALA A 71 5.31 -2.80 4.34
N ALA A 72 6.63 -2.70 4.49
CA ALA A 72 7.50 -3.87 4.64
C ALA A 72 7.32 -4.61 5.98
N CYS A 73 6.79 -3.93 7.00
CA CYS A 73 6.47 -4.54 8.29
C CYS A 73 4.96 -4.74 8.48
N HIS A 74 4.15 -3.78 7.99
CA HIS A 74 2.71 -3.75 8.21
C HIS A 74 1.88 -4.50 7.15
N LEU A 75 2.51 -5.05 6.13
CA LEU A 75 1.88 -5.93 5.15
C LEU A 75 2.71 -7.21 5.01
N PRO A 76 2.09 -8.35 4.65
CA PRO A 76 2.81 -9.57 4.29
C PRO A 76 3.84 -9.35 3.17
N PRO A 77 4.76 -10.29 2.93
CA PRO A 77 5.75 -10.16 1.87
C PRO A 77 5.13 -9.84 0.50
N LYS A 78 5.70 -8.84 -0.18
CA LYS A 78 5.22 -8.36 -1.47
C LYS A 78 5.21 -9.49 -2.52
N GLY A 79 4.20 -9.50 -3.38
CA GLY A 79 4.04 -10.51 -4.43
C GLY A 79 3.22 -11.73 -4.01
N THR A 80 2.72 -11.79 -2.79
CA THR A 80 1.83 -12.84 -2.31
C THR A 80 0.34 -12.44 -2.42
N LEU A 81 -0.55 -13.42 -2.47
CA LEU A 81 -1.99 -13.16 -2.40
C LEU A 81 -2.38 -12.53 -1.05
N ASP A 82 -1.69 -12.90 0.02
CA ASP A 82 -1.95 -12.38 1.35
C ASP A 82 -1.54 -10.92 1.48
N TYR A 83 -0.47 -10.49 0.79
CA TYR A 83 -0.15 -9.06 0.62
C TYR A 83 -1.32 -8.29 0.02
N THR A 84 -1.89 -8.80 -1.07
CA THR A 84 -3.00 -8.13 -1.77
C THR A 84 -4.24 -8.03 -0.89
N LYS A 85 -4.62 -9.14 -0.22
CA LYS A 85 -5.76 -9.17 0.71
C LYS A 85 -5.56 -8.22 1.90
N ALA A 86 -4.40 -8.30 2.54
CA ALA A 86 -4.07 -7.45 3.68
C ALA A 86 -4.07 -5.98 3.29
N LYS A 87 -3.47 -5.63 2.16
CA LYS A 87 -3.41 -4.25 1.67
C LYS A 87 -4.80 -3.67 1.38
N ILE A 88 -5.70 -4.46 0.76
CA ILE A 88 -7.07 -4.04 0.52
C ILE A 88 -7.82 -3.88 1.85
N ALA A 89 -7.74 -4.87 2.73
CA ALA A 89 -8.47 -4.87 3.99
C ALA A 89 -8.02 -3.72 4.92
N THR A 90 -6.70 -3.52 5.07
CA THR A 90 -6.16 -2.42 5.89
C THR A 90 -6.47 -1.07 5.27
N GLY A 91 -6.26 -0.91 3.96
CA GLY A 91 -6.57 0.34 3.27
C GLY A 91 -8.04 0.75 3.36
N MET A 92 -8.97 -0.19 3.24
CA MET A 92 -10.39 0.07 3.44
C MET A 92 -10.70 0.46 4.89
N LYS A 93 -10.11 -0.21 5.87
CA LYS A 93 -10.24 0.11 7.29
C LYS A 93 -9.72 1.51 7.61
N ASP A 94 -8.59 1.87 7.02
CA ASP A 94 -7.97 3.18 7.22
C ASP A 94 -8.80 4.31 6.62
N ILE A 95 -9.31 4.14 5.40
CA ILE A 95 -10.23 5.08 4.76
C ILE A 95 -11.49 5.25 5.60
N TRP A 96 -12.07 4.14 6.07
CA TRP A 96 -13.25 4.17 6.93
C TRP A 96 -12.97 4.92 8.23
N SER A 97 -11.85 4.62 8.88
CA SER A 97 -11.43 5.28 10.12
C SER A 97 -11.21 6.78 9.91
N TYR A 98 -10.57 7.16 8.81
CA TYR A 98 -10.35 8.55 8.44
C TYR A 98 -11.66 9.33 8.24
N MET A 99 -12.68 8.68 7.67
CA MET A 99 -13.98 9.31 7.40
C MET A 99 -14.89 9.38 8.65
N THR A 100 -14.68 8.51 9.63
CA THR A 100 -15.66 8.33 10.74
C THR A 100 -15.12 8.68 12.11
N LYS A 101 -13.80 8.84 12.27
CA LYS A 101 -13.16 9.11 13.56
C LYS A 101 -12.40 10.42 13.53
N ASN A 102 -12.48 11.19 14.62
CA ASN A 102 -11.57 12.30 14.82
C ASN A 102 -10.23 11.78 15.34
N LYS A 103 -9.18 12.54 15.09
CA LYS A 103 -7.83 12.23 15.53
C LYS A 103 -7.72 12.11 17.05
N GLU A 104 -8.45 12.96 17.76
CA GLU A 104 -8.47 13.05 19.20
C GLU A 104 -9.16 11.85 19.87
N ASP A 105 -10.03 11.15 19.14
CA ASP A 105 -10.75 9.97 19.62
C ASP A 105 -9.90 8.69 19.57
N ILE A 106 -8.69 8.77 19.02
CA ILE A 106 -7.80 7.62 18.86
C ILE A 106 -6.82 7.59 20.04
N ASP A 107 -6.94 6.54 20.83
CA ASP A 107 -5.98 6.25 21.92
C ASP A 107 -4.64 5.76 21.30
N TRP A 108 -3.74 6.72 21.12
CA TRP A 108 -2.42 6.47 20.55
C TRP A 108 -1.47 5.79 21.53
N ASP A 109 -1.64 6.02 22.82
CA ASP A 109 -0.79 5.43 23.85
C ASP A 109 -0.97 3.91 23.89
N SER A 110 -2.23 3.43 23.93
CA SER A 110 -2.50 1.99 23.89
C SER A 110 -2.07 1.34 22.57
N LYS A 111 -2.08 2.08 21.47
CA LYS A 111 -1.59 1.58 20.16
C LYS A 111 -0.09 1.51 20.05
N GLY A 112 0.63 2.27 20.87
CA GLY A 112 2.09 2.22 20.98
C GLY A 112 2.59 1.05 21.82
N GLU A 113 1.72 0.39 22.58
CA GLU A 113 2.11 -0.75 23.41
C GLU A 113 2.55 -1.97 22.56
N LEU A 114 3.52 -2.71 23.07
CA LEU A 114 4.12 -3.87 22.41
C LEU A 114 3.07 -4.92 22.00
N GLU A 115 2.10 -5.18 22.87
CA GLU A 115 1.03 -6.16 22.59
C GLU A 115 0.19 -5.77 21.38
N TYR A 116 -0.09 -4.47 21.20
CA TYR A 116 -0.82 -3.98 20.03
C TYR A 116 0.07 -4.00 18.78
N ALA A 117 1.33 -3.57 18.91
CA ALA A 117 2.30 -3.56 17.82
C ALA A 117 2.49 -4.95 17.21
N GLN A 118 2.56 -5.99 18.03
CA GLN A 118 2.67 -7.38 17.59
C GLN A 118 1.46 -7.87 16.76
N LYS A 119 0.29 -7.26 16.94
CA LYS A 119 -0.93 -7.61 16.19
C LYS A 119 -0.99 -6.99 14.78
N ILE A 120 -0.18 -5.96 14.54
CA ILE A 120 -0.22 -5.18 13.29
C ILE A 120 1.03 -5.36 12.42
N VAL A 121 1.97 -6.21 12.84
CA VAL A 121 3.17 -6.59 12.09
C VAL A 121 3.12 -8.07 11.73
N TYR A 122 3.73 -8.42 10.63
CA TYR A 122 3.78 -9.81 10.12
C TYR A 122 5.18 -10.38 10.32
N ASN A 123 5.30 -11.52 10.99
CA ASN A 123 6.60 -12.17 11.22
C ASN A 123 7.29 -12.55 9.91
N GLU A 124 6.53 -13.02 8.93
CA GLU A 124 7.04 -13.38 7.60
C GLU A 124 7.71 -12.19 6.89
N SER A 125 7.28 -10.97 7.25
CA SER A 125 7.88 -9.75 6.71
C SER A 125 9.24 -9.45 7.36
N CYS A 126 9.42 -9.80 8.62
CA CYS A 126 10.72 -9.75 9.29
C CYS A 126 11.68 -10.78 8.67
N GLU A 127 11.21 -12.01 8.51
CA GLU A 127 11.97 -13.12 7.94
C GLU A 127 12.39 -12.88 6.49
N ALA A 128 11.61 -12.12 5.72
CA ALA A 128 11.95 -11.76 4.34
C ALA A 128 13.28 -10.98 4.22
N CYS A 129 13.67 -10.25 5.28
CA CYS A 129 14.91 -9.50 5.33
C CYS A 129 15.94 -10.11 6.30
N HIS A 130 15.45 -10.74 7.37
CA HIS A 130 16.27 -11.33 8.43
C HIS A 130 16.28 -12.87 8.33
N VAL A 131 17.18 -13.40 7.53
CA VAL A 131 17.24 -14.84 7.20
C VAL A 131 17.67 -15.74 8.38
N ASN A 132 18.17 -15.17 9.48
CA ASN A 132 18.77 -15.90 10.60
C ASN A 132 18.22 -15.44 11.97
N ILE A 133 16.98 -15.04 12.06
CA ILE A 133 16.34 -14.76 13.35
C ILE A 133 15.67 -16.02 13.89
#